data_5b2379627ef0ee41f025f69934b907a1
#
_entry.id   5b2379627ef0ee41f025f69934b907a1
#
_cell.length_a   1.000
_cell.length_b   1.000
_cell.length_c   1.000
_cell.angle_alpha   90.00
_cell.angle_beta   90.00
_cell.angle_gamma   90.00
#
_symmetry.space_group_name_H-M   'P 1'
#
loop_
_entity.id
_entity.type
_entity.pdbx_description
1 polymer ?
#
loop_
_entity_poly.entity_id
_entity_poly.type
_entity_poly.pdbx_seq_one_letter_code
_entity_poly.pdbx_strand_id
1 'polypeptide(L)'
;MRNRPGRTMAALTVALTVSGLPTLAPAAYAAPDHPTAVAGNPFVDGWYADPDVAIYDNAYWVFPTSSRPYDQQTYLDAFSSTDLVTWTKHPNVLTTANVSWARRAVWAPAPVQRNGKYYLYFAANDINDNSELGGIGVAVADRPQGPYIDALGRPLISQFVNGAQPIDQDVFIDDDGQAYMYYGGRGHANVVKLNNDMVSLGRFDDGSTYREITPSGYVEGAQMFKRHGRYYLMWSEGGWTGPDYSVSYAVADSPTGPFPKLDKVLAQDPAVAKGSGHNAVINVPGTDIWYIVYHRRPLAETDGNHRQLAYDRMYFSPDGTIPRVTMRVQDDFADGNALGWKTYGGSWSVTGGRYQTTSSYGGKALLDTNFTDFVQDTTVSISSGRGDAGVTFRVSQPAVGADSYRGYYAGVHASGRVLLGRAANSWTPLASVPMTVTPGTRYHLRVEAAGPSIKVYVGDMSTPKISVTDPTYPTGANGVRVYDSAATFDDVAVARR
;
A
#
# COMPACT_ATOMS: atom_id res chain seq x y z
N MET A 1 35.64 99.26 -1.28
CA MET A 1 34.40 99.80 -1.86
C MET A 1 33.91 98.87 -2.97
N ARG A 2 32.67 98.57 -2.96
CA ARG A 2 31.84 97.85 -3.94
C ARG A 2 31.89 96.28 -3.81
N ASN A 3 30.82 95.80 -3.18
CA ASN A 3 30.31 94.43 -3.17
C ASN A 3 30.04 93.91 -4.62
N ARG A 4 30.35 92.66 -4.84
CA ARG A 4 29.71 91.87 -5.93
C ARG A 4 29.08 90.58 -5.27
N PRO A 5 27.85 90.20 -5.64
CA PRO A 5 27.16 89.10 -5.05
C PRO A 5 27.57 87.76 -5.63
N GLY A 6 27.65 86.74 -4.76
CA GLY A 6 27.92 85.36 -5.14
C GLY A 6 26.79 84.77 -5.93
N ARG A 7 27.13 84.04 -6.98
CA ARG A 7 26.20 83.14 -7.71
C ARG A 7 26.17 81.79 -7.04
N THR A 8 25.02 81.42 -6.51
CA THR A 8 24.74 80.09 -5.98
C THR A 8 24.48 79.15 -7.15
N MET A 9 25.29 78.12 -7.37
CA MET A 9 25.00 77.03 -8.32
C MET A 9 24.07 76.03 -7.61
N ALA A 10 22.86 75.85 -8.13
CA ALA A 10 21.96 74.79 -7.75
C ALA A 10 22.41 73.48 -8.43
N ALA A 11 22.77 72.50 -7.66
CA ALA A 11 23.06 71.15 -8.11
C ALA A 11 21.71 70.42 -8.34
N LEU A 12 21.44 70.07 -9.60
CA LEU A 12 20.27 69.26 -9.97
C LEU A 12 20.61 67.77 -9.73
N THR A 13 20.10 67.20 -8.67
CA THR A 13 20.21 65.75 -8.38
C THR A 13 19.12 65.04 -9.18
N VAL A 14 19.51 64.33 -10.23
CA VAL A 14 18.60 63.44 -10.98
C VAL A 14 18.54 62.11 -10.22
N ALA A 15 17.41 61.84 -9.56
CA ALA A 15 17.13 60.53 -8.96
C ALA A 15 16.69 59.55 -10.08
N LEU A 16 17.56 58.57 -10.41
CA LEU A 16 17.19 57.46 -11.23
C LEU A 16 16.29 56.51 -10.37
N THR A 17 14.99 56.50 -10.63
CA THR A 17 14.09 55.48 -10.16
C THR A 17 14.31 54.24 -11.02
N VAL A 18 15.01 53.24 -10.49
CA VAL A 18 15.05 51.87 -11.05
C VAL A 18 13.69 51.23 -10.74
N SER A 19 12.82 51.22 -11.76
CA SER A 19 11.59 50.41 -11.71
C SER A 19 12.00 48.92 -11.75
N GLY A 20 12.03 48.28 -10.58
CA GLY A 20 12.18 46.84 -10.48
C GLY A 20 11.02 46.15 -11.20
N LEU A 21 11.34 45.37 -12.22
CA LEU A 21 10.40 44.39 -12.78
C LEU A 21 9.95 43.45 -11.66
N PRO A 22 8.65 43.16 -11.56
CA PRO A 22 8.19 42.16 -10.60
C PRO A 22 8.82 40.80 -11.01
N THR A 23 9.70 40.28 -10.18
CA THR A 23 10.09 38.87 -10.25
C THR A 23 8.83 38.05 -10.02
N LEU A 24 8.27 37.44 -11.07
CA LEU A 24 7.29 36.39 -10.95
C LEU A 24 7.95 35.29 -10.11
N ALA A 25 7.52 35.15 -8.87
CA ALA A 25 7.83 33.98 -8.10
C ALA A 25 7.36 32.76 -8.92
N PRO A 26 8.17 31.70 -9.04
CA PRO A 26 7.69 30.48 -9.67
C PRO A 26 6.39 30.08 -8.98
N ALA A 27 5.35 29.80 -9.79
CA ALA A 27 4.11 29.26 -9.25
C ALA A 27 4.49 28.08 -8.36
N ALA A 28 4.19 28.19 -7.08
CA ALA A 28 4.32 27.04 -6.18
C ALA A 28 3.39 25.98 -6.79
N TYR A 29 3.95 24.93 -7.36
CA TYR A 29 3.21 23.74 -7.68
C TYR A 29 2.53 23.32 -6.37
N ALA A 30 1.19 23.34 -6.35
CA ALA A 30 0.46 22.75 -5.26
C ALA A 30 0.97 21.32 -5.14
N ALA A 31 1.50 20.97 -3.95
CA ALA A 31 1.86 19.59 -3.70
C ALA A 31 0.64 18.73 -4.02
N PRO A 32 0.80 17.60 -4.74
CA PRO A 32 -0.33 16.71 -5.01
C PRO A 32 -1.02 16.42 -3.69
N ASP A 33 -2.35 16.41 -3.69
CA ASP A 33 -3.15 16.14 -2.50
C ASP A 33 -2.69 14.82 -1.90
N HIS A 34 -2.12 14.90 -0.69
CA HIS A 34 -1.85 13.69 0.05
C HIS A 34 -3.19 13.15 0.50
N PRO A 35 -3.43 11.83 0.40
CA PRO A 35 -4.61 11.28 1.00
C PRO A 35 -4.58 11.59 2.49
N THR A 36 -5.39 12.53 2.92
CA THR A 36 -5.76 12.70 4.33
C THR A 36 -6.72 11.59 4.73
N ALA A 37 -7.41 11.01 3.75
CA ALA A 37 -8.22 9.82 3.86
C ALA A 37 -7.32 8.57 4.01
N VAL A 38 -7.80 7.63 4.78
CA VAL A 38 -7.09 6.40 5.08
C VAL A 38 -7.95 5.24 4.60
N ALA A 39 -7.91 5.00 3.28
CA ALA A 39 -8.54 3.84 2.69
C ALA A 39 -7.96 2.54 3.26
N GLY A 40 -8.78 1.52 3.32
CA GLY A 40 -8.39 0.20 3.82
C GLY A 40 -7.39 -0.52 2.91
N ASN A 41 -6.77 -1.54 3.46
CA ASN A 41 -6.05 -2.54 2.70
C ASN A 41 -6.84 -3.87 2.74
N PRO A 42 -7.01 -4.55 1.58
CA PRO A 42 -6.41 -4.28 0.28
C PRO A 42 -7.05 -3.05 -0.39
N PHE A 43 -6.27 -2.31 -1.18
CA PHE A 43 -6.76 -1.08 -1.82
C PHE A 43 -7.43 -1.31 -3.19
N VAL A 44 -7.34 -2.51 -3.74
CA VAL A 44 -8.04 -2.95 -4.96
C VAL A 44 -8.63 -4.34 -4.76
N ASP A 45 -9.75 -4.60 -5.42
CA ASP A 45 -10.41 -5.90 -5.38
C ASP A 45 -9.71 -6.92 -6.27
N GLY A 46 -9.62 -8.15 -5.79
CA GLY A 46 -9.07 -9.30 -6.49
C GLY A 46 -7.75 -9.81 -5.92
N TRP A 47 -7.26 -10.89 -6.55
CA TRP A 47 -6.00 -11.54 -6.19
C TRP A 47 -4.90 -11.05 -7.12
N TYR A 48 -4.00 -10.23 -6.58
CA TYR A 48 -2.88 -9.62 -7.28
C TYR A 48 -1.61 -9.70 -6.46
N ALA A 49 -0.49 -9.77 -7.17
CA ALA A 49 0.83 -9.90 -6.55
C ALA A 49 1.87 -9.08 -7.32
N ASP A 50 3.10 -9.07 -6.82
CA ASP A 50 4.29 -8.57 -7.50
C ASP A 50 4.03 -7.19 -8.13
N PRO A 51 3.58 -6.19 -7.34
CA PRO A 51 3.26 -4.88 -7.89
C PRO A 51 4.52 -4.11 -8.25
N ASP A 52 4.47 -3.43 -9.39
CA ASP A 52 5.36 -2.30 -9.64
C ASP A 52 4.55 -1.03 -9.92
N VAL A 53 5.17 0.14 -9.76
CA VAL A 53 4.49 1.43 -9.74
C VAL A 53 5.15 2.44 -10.67
N ALA A 54 4.33 3.33 -11.21
CA ALA A 54 4.80 4.50 -11.96
C ALA A 54 3.91 5.70 -11.68
N ILE A 55 4.41 6.90 -11.98
CA ILE A 55 3.62 8.12 -11.95
C ILE A 55 3.61 8.70 -13.36
N TYR A 56 2.43 8.73 -13.97
CA TYR A 56 2.21 9.23 -15.31
C TYR A 56 1.08 10.26 -15.30
N ASP A 57 1.29 11.42 -15.93
CA ASP A 57 0.26 12.45 -16.10
C ASP A 57 -0.46 12.83 -14.78
N ASN A 58 0.31 12.96 -13.69
CA ASN A 58 -0.17 13.23 -12.32
C ASN A 58 -1.09 12.13 -11.72
N ALA A 59 -1.06 10.93 -12.26
CA ALA A 59 -1.73 9.77 -11.69
C ALA A 59 -0.71 8.71 -11.24
N TYR A 60 -0.99 8.07 -10.13
CA TYR A 60 -0.28 6.89 -9.64
C TYR A 60 -0.79 5.68 -10.40
N TRP A 61 0.11 4.86 -10.87
CA TRP A 61 -0.19 3.62 -11.58
C TRP A 61 0.42 2.45 -10.85
N VAL A 62 -0.34 1.36 -10.74
CA VAL A 62 0.12 0.08 -10.19
C VAL A 62 -0.14 -0.99 -11.22
N PHE A 63 0.92 -1.75 -11.52
CA PHE A 63 0.88 -2.86 -12.47
C PHE A 63 1.23 -4.15 -11.70
N PRO A 64 0.27 -5.02 -11.43
CA PRO A 64 0.51 -6.25 -10.70
C PRO A 64 0.46 -7.50 -11.60
N THR A 65 1.01 -8.59 -11.09
CA THR A 65 0.72 -9.95 -11.54
C THR A 65 -0.71 -10.35 -11.16
N SER A 66 -1.45 -10.97 -12.07
CA SER A 66 -2.69 -11.68 -11.72
C SER A 66 -2.37 -12.92 -10.89
N SER A 67 -2.69 -12.91 -9.60
CA SER A 67 -2.30 -13.96 -8.65
C SER A 67 -3.25 -15.16 -8.71
N ARG A 68 -3.01 -16.03 -9.70
CA ARG A 68 -3.79 -17.22 -10.06
C ARG A 68 -2.84 -18.39 -10.30
N PRO A 69 -3.33 -19.63 -10.53
CA PRO A 69 -2.50 -20.71 -11.05
C PRO A 69 -1.76 -20.31 -12.33
N TYR A 70 -0.53 -20.77 -12.50
CA TYR A 70 0.41 -20.30 -13.54
C TYR A 70 -0.13 -20.40 -14.98
N ASP A 71 -0.92 -21.43 -15.27
CA ASP A 71 -1.57 -21.64 -16.58
C ASP A 71 -2.67 -20.61 -16.88
N GLN A 72 -3.20 -19.95 -15.86
CA GLN A 72 -4.21 -18.90 -15.95
C GLN A 72 -3.61 -17.49 -15.96
N GLN A 73 -2.33 -17.34 -15.69
CA GLN A 73 -1.62 -16.05 -15.70
C GLN A 73 -1.22 -15.69 -17.14
N THR A 74 -2.20 -15.30 -17.93
CA THR A 74 -2.07 -15.01 -19.37
C THR A 74 -2.28 -13.55 -19.71
N TYR A 75 -2.45 -12.69 -18.70
CA TYR A 75 -2.70 -11.27 -18.85
C TYR A 75 -2.20 -10.47 -17.65
N LEU A 76 -2.03 -9.18 -17.85
CA LEU A 76 -1.78 -8.19 -16.80
C LEU A 76 -2.90 -7.14 -16.82
N ASP A 77 -3.37 -6.77 -15.65
CA ASP A 77 -4.21 -5.60 -15.41
C ASP A 77 -3.33 -4.43 -14.92
N ALA A 78 -3.87 -3.23 -14.92
CA ALA A 78 -3.28 -2.08 -14.24
C ALA A 78 -4.35 -1.32 -13.45
N PHE A 79 -3.91 -0.52 -12.49
CA PHE A 79 -4.77 0.35 -11.70
C PHE A 79 -4.19 1.75 -11.68
N SER A 80 -5.06 2.76 -11.75
CA SER A 80 -4.63 4.16 -11.64
C SER A 80 -5.43 4.92 -10.59
N SER A 81 -4.79 5.87 -9.95
CA SER A 81 -5.39 6.77 -8.95
C SER A 81 -4.77 8.15 -9.03
N THR A 82 -5.54 9.19 -8.82
CA THR A 82 -5.02 10.57 -8.68
C THR A 82 -4.79 10.96 -7.23
N ASP A 83 -5.29 10.17 -6.27
CA ASP A 83 -5.36 10.49 -4.85
C ASP A 83 -4.84 9.38 -3.92
N LEU A 84 -4.43 8.22 -4.45
CA LEU A 84 -4.08 6.99 -3.72
C LEU A 84 -5.24 6.41 -2.88
N VAL A 85 -6.44 6.89 -3.07
CA VAL A 85 -7.66 6.46 -2.36
C VAL A 85 -8.59 5.74 -3.32
N THR A 86 -8.97 6.42 -4.40
CA THR A 86 -9.89 5.89 -5.39
C THR A 86 -9.12 5.31 -6.57
N TRP A 87 -9.30 4.03 -6.85
CA TRP A 87 -8.57 3.31 -7.89
C TRP A 87 -9.45 2.91 -9.07
N THR A 88 -8.98 3.17 -10.27
CA THR A 88 -9.61 2.75 -11.52
C THR A 88 -8.87 1.57 -12.10
N LYS A 89 -9.58 0.46 -12.34
CA LYS A 89 -9.02 -0.73 -12.97
C LYS A 89 -8.97 -0.58 -14.50
N HIS A 90 -7.83 -0.92 -15.09
CA HIS A 90 -7.58 -1.03 -16.53
C HIS A 90 -7.33 -2.51 -16.86
N PRO A 91 -8.32 -3.27 -17.34
CA PRO A 91 -8.17 -4.69 -17.53
C PRO A 91 -7.37 -5.01 -18.79
N ASN A 92 -6.60 -6.11 -18.74
CA ASN A 92 -5.91 -6.70 -19.90
C ASN A 92 -4.99 -5.71 -20.63
N VAL A 93 -4.22 -4.90 -19.89
CA VAL A 93 -3.27 -3.95 -20.51
C VAL A 93 -2.20 -4.67 -21.35
N LEU A 94 -1.84 -5.90 -20.96
CA LEU A 94 -1.05 -6.86 -21.73
C LEU A 94 -1.74 -8.22 -21.72
N THR A 95 -1.70 -8.95 -22.84
CA THR A 95 -2.19 -10.35 -22.90
C THR A 95 -1.24 -11.20 -23.73
N THR A 96 -1.25 -12.51 -23.52
CA THR A 96 -0.47 -13.46 -24.35
C THR A 96 -0.88 -13.46 -25.82
N ALA A 97 -2.08 -12.95 -26.16
CA ALA A 97 -2.47 -12.75 -27.55
C ALA A 97 -1.60 -11.70 -28.26
N ASN A 98 -1.04 -10.75 -27.52
CA ASN A 98 -0.17 -9.70 -28.03
C ASN A 98 1.32 -10.03 -27.89
N VAL A 99 1.67 -11.25 -27.38
CA VAL A 99 3.06 -11.70 -27.14
C VAL A 99 3.20 -13.12 -27.69
N SER A 100 3.69 -13.23 -28.91
CA SER A 100 3.68 -14.49 -29.68
C SER A 100 4.40 -15.66 -29.03
N TRP A 101 5.39 -15.40 -28.18
CA TRP A 101 6.21 -16.40 -27.49
C TRP A 101 5.72 -16.75 -26.07
N ALA A 102 4.94 -15.85 -25.40
CA ALA A 102 4.39 -16.10 -24.07
C ALA A 102 3.14 -16.97 -24.12
N ARG A 103 3.03 -17.92 -23.18
CA ARG A 103 1.91 -18.87 -23.09
C ARG A 103 1.23 -18.81 -21.73
N ARG A 104 1.97 -18.58 -20.66
CA ARG A 104 1.54 -18.64 -19.27
C ARG A 104 2.50 -17.86 -18.37
N ALA A 105 2.18 -17.81 -17.08
CA ALA A 105 3.08 -17.27 -16.07
C ALA A 105 3.62 -15.88 -16.46
N VAL A 106 2.70 -14.98 -16.85
CA VAL A 106 3.03 -13.58 -17.16
C VAL A 106 3.10 -12.83 -15.84
N TRP A 107 4.33 -12.45 -15.44
CA TRP A 107 4.64 -12.01 -14.08
C TRP A 107 5.36 -10.67 -14.01
N ALA A 108 5.27 -10.09 -12.79
CA ALA A 108 6.10 -9.01 -12.29
C ALA A 108 6.33 -7.90 -13.33
N PRO A 109 5.25 -7.20 -13.75
CA PRO A 109 5.37 -6.14 -14.75
C PRO A 109 6.17 -4.96 -14.19
N ALA A 110 7.09 -4.40 -14.98
CA ALA A 110 7.85 -3.20 -14.67
C ALA A 110 7.57 -2.09 -15.70
N PRO A 111 6.78 -1.07 -15.34
CA PRO A 111 6.40 0.00 -16.22
C PRO A 111 7.45 1.11 -16.26
N VAL A 112 7.77 1.63 -17.42
CA VAL A 112 8.61 2.83 -17.57
C VAL A 112 8.19 3.67 -18.77
N GLN A 113 8.33 4.99 -18.67
CA GLN A 113 8.08 5.92 -19.77
C GLN A 113 9.38 6.48 -20.30
N ARG A 114 9.52 6.49 -21.63
CA ARG A 114 10.62 7.18 -22.31
C ARG A 114 10.22 7.64 -23.71
N ASN A 115 10.62 8.85 -24.10
CA ASN A 115 10.41 9.39 -25.43
C ASN A 115 8.94 9.37 -25.90
N GLY A 116 8.00 9.63 -24.99
CA GLY A 116 6.55 9.62 -25.28
C GLY A 116 5.94 8.25 -25.51
N LYS A 117 6.68 7.18 -25.23
CA LYS A 117 6.19 5.79 -25.23
C LYS A 117 6.22 5.20 -23.83
N TYR A 118 5.34 4.22 -23.60
CA TYR A 118 5.25 3.44 -22.38
C TYR A 118 5.75 2.04 -22.66
N TYR A 119 6.71 1.60 -21.87
CA TYR A 119 7.31 0.27 -21.94
C TYR A 119 6.85 -0.51 -20.73
N LEU A 120 6.47 -1.76 -20.95
CA LEU A 120 6.13 -2.69 -19.88
C LEU A 120 7.02 -3.93 -20.05
N TYR A 121 7.95 -4.10 -19.12
CA TYR A 121 8.75 -5.33 -19.05
C TYR A 121 7.96 -6.33 -18.22
N PHE A 122 8.09 -7.62 -18.56
CA PHE A 122 7.37 -8.69 -17.89
C PHE A 122 8.16 -10.00 -18.04
N ALA A 123 8.03 -10.88 -17.06
CA ALA A 123 8.50 -12.25 -17.21
C ALA A 123 7.39 -13.15 -17.77
N ALA A 124 7.76 -14.20 -18.50
CA ALA A 124 6.79 -15.19 -18.94
C ALA A 124 7.38 -16.59 -19.10
N ASN A 125 6.46 -17.58 -19.02
CA ASN A 125 6.64 -19.02 -19.23
C ASN A 125 7.33 -19.78 -18.09
N ASP A 126 7.87 -19.12 -17.05
CA ASP A 126 8.53 -19.78 -15.91
C ASP A 126 9.59 -20.81 -16.34
N ILE A 127 10.62 -20.35 -17.04
CA ILE A 127 11.67 -21.23 -17.54
C ILE A 127 12.54 -21.79 -16.40
N ASN A 128 12.92 -23.05 -16.52
CA ASN A 128 13.73 -23.76 -15.56
C ASN A 128 15.18 -23.95 -16.00
N ASP A 129 15.42 -23.84 -17.31
CA ASP A 129 16.76 -23.88 -17.92
C ASP A 129 16.77 -23.10 -19.25
N ASN A 130 17.97 -23.02 -19.85
CA ASN A 130 18.21 -22.26 -21.08
C ASN A 130 17.68 -22.93 -22.37
N SER A 131 17.11 -24.11 -22.30
CA SER A 131 16.50 -24.80 -23.46
C SER A 131 15.01 -24.43 -23.63
N GLU A 132 14.40 -23.84 -22.60
CA GLU A 132 12.98 -23.45 -22.60
C GLU A 132 12.79 -22.06 -23.21
N LEU A 133 11.66 -21.87 -23.92
CA LEU A 133 11.30 -20.57 -24.45
C LEU A 133 10.60 -19.74 -23.36
N GLY A 134 11.18 -18.62 -22.98
CA GLY A 134 10.63 -17.73 -21.97
C GLY A 134 11.68 -16.75 -21.43
N GLY A 135 11.37 -16.11 -20.32
CA GLY A 135 12.20 -15.10 -19.66
C GLY A 135 11.57 -13.71 -19.71
N ILE A 136 12.40 -12.66 -19.70
CA ILE A 136 11.96 -11.28 -19.65
C ILE A 136 11.68 -10.74 -21.04
N GLY A 137 10.46 -10.25 -21.28
CA GLY A 137 10.07 -9.55 -22.49
C GLY A 137 9.86 -8.05 -22.27
N VAL A 138 9.66 -7.33 -23.37
CA VAL A 138 9.29 -5.91 -23.37
C VAL A 138 8.17 -5.66 -24.37
N ALA A 139 7.11 -4.99 -23.91
CA ALA A 139 6.00 -4.54 -24.75
C ALA A 139 5.87 -3.01 -24.69
N VAL A 140 5.32 -2.41 -25.73
CA VAL A 140 5.24 -0.96 -25.92
C VAL A 140 3.81 -0.51 -26.17
N ALA A 141 3.43 0.62 -25.60
CA ALA A 141 2.15 1.27 -25.82
C ALA A 141 2.30 2.80 -26.02
N ASP A 142 1.25 3.43 -26.55
CA ASP A 142 1.16 4.88 -26.70
C ASP A 142 0.56 5.57 -25.46
N ARG A 143 0.06 4.80 -24.52
CA ARG A 143 -0.60 5.29 -23.29
C ARG A 143 -0.46 4.24 -22.16
N PRO A 144 -0.50 4.67 -20.89
CA PRO A 144 -0.19 3.78 -19.77
C PRO A 144 -1.18 2.62 -19.60
N GLN A 145 -2.44 2.79 -19.99
CA GLN A 145 -3.45 1.73 -19.97
C GLN A 145 -3.36 0.74 -21.13
N GLY A 146 -2.34 0.86 -21.99
CA GLY A 146 -2.16 -0.05 -23.12
C GLY A 146 -3.14 0.18 -24.30
N PRO A 147 -3.38 -0.82 -25.16
CA PRO A 147 -2.78 -2.15 -25.08
C PRO A 147 -1.26 -2.14 -25.34
N TYR A 148 -0.53 -2.92 -24.56
CA TYR A 148 0.89 -3.13 -24.75
C TYR A 148 1.11 -4.25 -25.80
N ILE A 149 1.99 -4.00 -26.76
CA ILE A 149 2.31 -4.92 -27.86
C ILE A 149 3.77 -5.32 -27.76
N ASP A 150 4.05 -6.61 -27.89
CA ASP A 150 5.42 -7.15 -27.88
C ASP A 150 6.33 -6.41 -28.88
N ALA A 151 7.43 -5.87 -28.37
CA ALA A 151 8.33 -5.06 -29.19
C ALA A 151 9.32 -5.89 -30.02
N LEU A 152 9.60 -7.15 -29.64
CA LEU A 152 10.70 -7.94 -30.20
C LEU A 152 10.28 -9.25 -30.88
N GLY A 153 9.09 -9.77 -30.59
CA GLY A 153 8.66 -11.11 -31.03
C GLY A 153 9.43 -12.25 -30.34
N ARG A 154 10.21 -11.94 -29.32
CA ARG A 154 11.05 -12.86 -28.52
C ARG A 154 11.37 -12.23 -27.16
N PRO A 155 11.82 -13.02 -26.16
CA PRO A 155 12.34 -12.44 -24.92
C PRO A 155 13.55 -11.52 -25.18
N LEU A 156 13.64 -10.44 -24.38
CA LEU A 156 14.82 -9.58 -24.30
C LEU A 156 15.96 -10.30 -23.56
N ILE A 157 15.64 -11.01 -22.48
CA ILE A 157 16.54 -11.85 -21.72
C ILE A 157 15.91 -13.25 -21.60
N SER A 158 16.53 -14.26 -22.23
CA SER A 158 15.97 -15.61 -22.33
C SER A 158 16.83 -16.69 -21.66
N GLN A 159 17.88 -16.30 -20.95
CA GLN A 159 18.84 -17.24 -20.38
C GLN A 159 19.16 -16.91 -18.94
N PHE A 160 19.48 -17.95 -18.18
CA PHE A 160 20.12 -17.80 -16.88
C PHE A 160 21.54 -17.23 -17.07
N VAL A 161 21.80 -16.09 -16.47
CA VAL A 161 23.13 -15.47 -16.45
C VAL A 161 23.53 -15.30 -14.99
N ASN A 162 24.75 -15.67 -14.62
CA ASN A 162 25.25 -15.69 -13.24
C ASN A 162 24.32 -16.43 -12.27
N GLY A 163 23.59 -17.47 -12.75
CA GLY A 163 22.64 -18.24 -11.95
C GLY A 163 21.24 -17.62 -11.80
N ALA A 164 21.05 -16.38 -12.21
CA ALA A 164 19.77 -15.69 -12.09
C ALA A 164 18.75 -16.20 -13.11
N GLN A 165 17.59 -16.67 -12.64
CA GLN A 165 16.42 -16.89 -13.47
C GLN A 165 15.97 -15.55 -14.04
N PRO A 166 15.68 -15.43 -15.36
CA PRO A 166 15.24 -14.16 -15.94
C PRO A 166 13.77 -13.86 -15.61
N ILE A 167 13.54 -13.39 -14.40
CA ILE A 167 12.24 -12.96 -13.84
C ILE A 167 12.41 -11.71 -12.96
N ASP A 168 11.30 -11.11 -12.55
CA ASP A 168 11.20 -10.10 -11.52
C ASP A 168 12.11 -8.88 -11.79
N GLN A 169 11.95 -8.35 -12.97
CA GLN A 169 12.70 -7.17 -13.42
C GLN A 169 12.06 -5.89 -12.89
N ASP A 170 12.91 -4.94 -12.54
CA ASP A 170 12.59 -3.53 -12.29
C ASP A 170 13.44 -2.64 -13.19
N VAL A 171 12.90 -1.54 -13.66
CA VAL A 171 13.61 -0.60 -14.56
C VAL A 171 13.68 0.78 -13.95
N PHE A 172 14.90 1.20 -13.67
CA PHE A 172 15.23 2.50 -13.12
C PHE A 172 15.96 3.37 -14.15
N ILE A 173 15.51 4.61 -14.37
CA ILE A 173 16.21 5.61 -15.18
C ILE A 173 16.89 6.59 -14.24
N ASP A 174 18.21 6.68 -14.31
CA ASP A 174 19.01 7.59 -13.48
C ASP A 174 18.95 9.03 -13.99
N ASP A 175 19.42 9.98 -13.18
CA ASP A 175 19.40 11.43 -13.48
C ASP A 175 20.20 11.79 -14.73
N ASP A 176 21.20 10.98 -15.14
CA ASP A 176 21.95 11.13 -16.37
C ASP A 176 21.23 10.58 -17.61
N GLY A 177 20.05 9.99 -17.41
CA GLY A 177 19.23 9.37 -18.45
C GLY A 177 19.63 7.93 -18.79
N GLN A 178 20.63 7.33 -18.14
CA GLN A 178 20.92 5.91 -18.33
C GLN A 178 19.85 5.06 -17.65
N ALA A 179 19.25 4.16 -18.42
CA ALA A 179 18.32 3.17 -17.89
C ALA A 179 19.05 1.88 -17.49
N TYR A 180 18.67 1.38 -16.32
CA TYR A 180 19.16 0.12 -15.78
C TYR A 180 17.99 -0.82 -15.54
N MET A 181 18.18 -2.11 -15.79
CA MET A 181 17.24 -3.16 -15.38
C MET A 181 17.91 -4.04 -14.33
N TYR A 182 17.24 -4.20 -13.21
CA TYR A 182 17.60 -5.12 -12.13
C TYR A 182 16.66 -6.31 -12.23
N TYR A 183 17.19 -7.54 -12.17
CA TYR A 183 16.35 -8.73 -12.31
C TYR A 183 17.01 -9.95 -11.70
N GLY A 184 16.21 -10.95 -11.42
CA GLY A 184 16.69 -12.28 -11.10
C GLY A 184 15.86 -13.02 -10.08
N GLY A 185 15.79 -14.31 -10.23
CA GLY A 185 15.24 -15.26 -9.27
C GLY A 185 16.29 -16.28 -8.85
N ARG A 186 15.84 -17.24 -8.02
CA ARG A 186 16.66 -18.36 -7.50
C ARG A 186 17.89 -17.94 -6.73
N GLY A 187 17.81 -16.82 -6.03
CA GLY A 187 18.89 -16.36 -5.15
C GLY A 187 20.00 -15.59 -5.85
N HIS A 188 19.83 -15.18 -7.10
CA HIS A 188 20.80 -14.42 -7.87
C HIS A 188 20.18 -13.20 -8.50
N ALA A 189 20.90 -12.07 -8.48
CA ALA A 189 20.48 -10.80 -9.05
C ALA A 189 21.52 -10.26 -10.03
N ASN A 190 21.04 -9.76 -11.17
CA ASN A 190 21.84 -9.04 -12.15
C ASN A 190 21.36 -7.61 -12.31
N VAL A 191 22.25 -6.73 -12.74
CA VAL A 191 21.96 -5.44 -13.35
C VAL A 191 22.48 -5.41 -14.79
N VAL A 192 21.68 -4.86 -15.70
CA VAL A 192 22.06 -4.59 -17.09
C VAL A 192 21.76 -3.13 -17.43
N LYS A 193 22.49 -2.54 -18.38
CA LYS A 193 22.13 -1.28 -19.01
C LYS A 193 21.12 -1.54 -20.13
N LEU A 194 20.12 -0.66 -20.24
CA LEU A 194 19.27 -0.59 -21.42
C LEU A 194 19.79 0.52 -22.34
N ASN A 195 19.76 0.29 -23.65
CA ASN A 195 20.01 1.33 -24.63
C ASN A 195 18.85 2.34 -24.68
N ASN A 196 19.03 3.46 -25.35
CA ASN A 196 18.03 4.52 -25.48
C ASN A 196 16.73 4.07 -26.18
N ASP A 197 16.78 2.98 -26.93
CA ASP A 197 15.62 2.36 -27.58
C ASP A 197 14.73 1.60 -26.60
N MET A 198 15.23 1.35 -25.38
CA MET A 198 14.53 0.60 -24.31
C MET A 198 14.19 -0.86 -24.65
N VAL A 199 14.65 -1.37 -25.78
CA VAL A 199 14.34 -2.73 -26.27
C VAL A 199 15.62 -3.54 -26.57
N SER A 200 16.78 -3.01 -26.25
CA SER A 200 18.07 -3.68 -26.40
C SER A 200 19.01 -3.44 -25.21
N LEU A 201 19.89 -4.41 -24.94
CA LEU A 201 20.86 -4.33 -23.85
C LEU A 201 22.09 -3.51 -24.24
N GLY A 202 22.52 -2.63 -23.35
CA GLY A 202 23.74 -1.87 -23.42
C GLY A 202 24.95 -2.64 -22.87
N ARG A 203 26.10 -1.97 -22.81
CA ARG A 203 27.32 -2.47 -22.20
C ARG A 203 27.81 -1.53 -21.12
N PHE A 204 28.44 -2.08 -20.12
CA PHE A 204 29.24 -1.31 -19.16
C PHE A 204 30.60 -0.95 -19.76
N ASP A 205 31.32 -0.05 -19.11
CA ASP A 205 32.61 0.48 -19.62
C ASP A 205 33.70 -0.60 -19.73
N ASP A 206 33.57 -1.66 -18.94
CA ASP A 206 34.44 -2.87 -19.01
C ASP A 206 34.07 -3.84 -20.15
N GLY A 207 33.05 -3.49 -20.95
CA GLY A 207 32.52 -4.28 -22.05
C GLY A 207 31.53 -5.38 -21.66
N SER A 208 31.29 -5.61 -20.37
CA SER A 208 30.30 -6.58 -19.90
C SER A 208 28.85 -6.10 -20.19
N THR A 209 27.93 -7.04 -20.42
CA THR A 209 26.51 -6.76 -20.57
C THR A 209 25.78 -6.98 -19.25
N TYR A 210 26.20 -7.94 -18.45
CA TYR A 210 25.58 -8.33 -17.18
C TYR A 210 26.58 -8.13 -16.05
N ARG A 211 26.09 -7.59 -14.93
CA ARG A 211 26.82 -7.55 -13.66
C ARG A 211 26.01 -8.23 -12.59
N GLU A 212 26.59 -9.21 -11.92
CA GLU A 212 25.99 -9.78 -10.73
C GLU A 212 26.08 -8.80 -9.57
N ILE A 213 24.96 -8.61 -8.88
CA ILE A 213 24.83 -7.68 -7.74
C ILE A 213 24.21 -8.33 -6.51
N THR A 214 24.10 -9.63 -6.48
CA THR A 214 23.36 -10.43 -5.48
C THR A 214 23.66 -10.01 -4.04
N PRO A 215 22.75 -9.34 -3.33
CA PRO A 215 22.92 -9.02 -1.92
C PRO A 215 22.70 -10.28 -1.05
N SER A 216 23.19 -10.23 0.20
CA SER A 216 22.97 -11.32 1.15
C SER A 216 21.48 -11.57 1.43
N GLY A 217 21.04 -12.82 1.27
CA GLY A 217 19.66 -13.26 1.49
C GLY A 217 18.72 -12.99 0.33
N TYR A 218 19.21 -12.47 -0.80
CA TYR A 218 18.41 -12.25 -2.00
C TYR A 218 17.76 -13.56 -2.47
N VAL A 219 16.47 -13.49 -2.82
CA VAL A 219 15.75 -14.58 -3.47
C VAL A 219 15.23 -14.12 -4.84
N GLU A 220 14.52 -12.97 -4.89
CA GLU A 220 13.88 -12.43 -6.08
C GLU A 220 13.36 -10.99 -5.83
N GLY A 221 12.66 -10.37 -6.80
CA GLY A 221 11.90 -9.12 -6.62
C GLY A 221 12.80 -7.92 -6.34
N ALA A 222 13.84 -7.72 -7.17
CA ALA A 222 14.69 -6.53 -7.08
C ALA A 222 13.90 -5.27 -7.44
N GLN A 223 14.07 -4.20 -6.65
CA GLN A 223 13.46 -2.89 -6.91
C GLN A 223 14.43 -1.78 -6.54
N MET A 224 14.63 -0.82 -7.46
CA MET A 224 15.58 0.28 -7.31
C MET A 224 14.88 1.63 -7.25
N PHE A 225 15.28 2.45 -6.30
CA PHE A 225 14.93 3.87 -6.29
C PHE A 225 16.08 4.75 -5.79
N LYS A 226 16.00 6.04 -6.08
CA LYS A 226 16.99 7.02 -5.66
C LYS A 226 16.39 8.04 -4.71
N ARG A 227 17.09 8.34 -3.60
CA ARG A 227 16.71 9.38 -2.67
C ARG A 227 17.97 10.13 -2.19
N HIS A 228 17.95 11.46 -2.30
CA HIS A 228 19.06 12.33 -1.91
C HIS A 228 20.43 11.90 -2.49
N GLY A 229 20.44 11.49 -3.76
CA GLY A 229 21.64 11.07 -4.48
C GLY A 229 22.14 9.66 -4.13
N ARG A 230 21.45 8.92 -3.25
CA ARG A 230 21.80 7.54 -2.90
C ARG A 230 20.83 6.55 -3.53
N TYR A 231 21.34 5.36 -3.87
CA TYR A 231 20.63 4.29 -4.53
C TYR A 231 20.19 3.25 -3.50
N TYR A 232 18.90 2.99 -3.46
CA TYR A 232 18.28 2.02 -2.57
C TYR A 232 17.82 0.81 -3.38
N LEU A 233 18.45 -0.33 -3.17
CA LEU A 233 18.02 -1.61 -3.73
C LEU A 233 17.21 -2.34 -2.66
N MET A 234 15.99 -2.70 -2.99
CA MET A 234 15.13 -3.59 -2.22
C MET A 234 15.03 -4.96 -2.90
N TRP A 235 14.75 -6.01 -2.13
CA TRP A 235 14.56 -7.36 -2.68
C TRP A 235 13.76 -8.22 -1.71
N SER A 236 13.15 -9.29 -2.23
CA SER A 236 12.45 -10.28 -1.44
C SER A 236 13.38 -11.37 -0.93
N GLU A 237 13.11 -11.82 0.30
CA GLU A 237 13.74 -12.93 1.00
C GLU A 237 12.70 -13.96 1.42
N GLY A 238 13.12 -15.24 1.53
CA GLY A 238 12.25 -16.36 1.87
C GLY A 238 11.43 -16.87 0.68
N GLY A 239 10.60 -17.87 0.92
CA GLY A 239 9.74 -18.42 -0.13
C GLY A 239 8.41 -17.64 -0.23
N TRP A 240 7.98 -17.27 -1.44
CA TRP A 240 6.78 -16.46 -1.66
C TRP A 240 5.49 -17.09 -1.12
N THR A 241 5.43 -18.41 -0.96
CA THR A 241 4.31 -19.11 -0.29
C THR A 241 4.49 -19.25 1.22
N GLY A 242 5.69 -18.96 1.74
CA GLY A 242 6.05 -19.08 3.14
C GLY A 242 5.58 -17.91 4.00
N PRO A 243 5.59 -18.06 5.31
CA PRO A 243 5.32 -16.98 6.24
C PRO A 243 6.51 -16.02 6.41
N ASP A 244 7.70 -16.43 6.06
CA ASP A 244 8.97 -15.71 6.17
C ASP A 244 9.29 -14.83 4.96
N TYR A 245 8.43 -14.83 3.93
CA TYR A 245 8.56 -13.91 2.79
C TYR A 245 8.54 -12.47 3.28
N SER A 246 9.54 -11.71 2.89
CA SER A 246 9.83 -10.40 3.48
C SER A 246 10.68 -9.57 2.53
N VAL A 247 10.82 -8.27 2.80
CA VAL A 247 11.65 -7.35 2.01
C VAL A 247 12.82 -6.85 2.85
N SER A 248 14.02 -6.97 2.29
CA SER A 248 15.25 -6.35 2.80
C SER A 248 15.75 -5.27 1.85
N TYR A 249 16.70 -4.46 2.30
CA TYR A 249 17.25 -3.39 1.48
C TYR A 249 18.74 -3.14 1.75
N ALA A 250 19.36 -2.47 0.78
CA ALA A 250 20.72 -1.92 0.85
C ALA A 250 20.74 -0.49 0.32
N VAL A 251 21.78 0.25 0.66
CA VAL A 251 22.01 1.60 0.15
C VAL A 251 23.43 1.68 -0.42
N ALA A 252 23.56 2.24 -1.62
CA ALA A 252 24.82 2.40 -2.34
C ALA A 252 25.00 3.82 -2.89
N ASP A 253 26.22 4.15 -3.28
CA ASP A 253 26.55 5.41 -3.95
C ASP A 253 26.57 5.28 -5.49
N SER A 254 26.31 4.07 -5.99
CA SER A 254 26.27 3.75 -7.43
C SER A 254 25.05 2.88 -7.76
N PRO A 255 24.45 3.03 -8.95
CA PRO A 255 23.35 2.17 -9.40
C PRO A 255 23.78 0.71 -9.62
N THR A 256 25.06 0.43 -9.62
CA THR A 256 25.61 -0.94 -9.78
C THR A 256 26.18 -1.50 -8.48
N GLY A 257 25.94 -0.84 -7.34
CA GLY A 257 26.41 -1.27 -6.04
C GLY A 257 27.86 -0.90 -5.73
N PRO A 258 28.49 -1.57 -4.77
CA PRO A 258 27.99 -2.76 -4.06
C PRO A 258 26.80 -2.49 -3.15
N PHE A 259 25.98 -3.52 -2.90
CA PHE A 259 24.75 -3.44 -2.12
C PHE A 259 24.87 -4.26 -0.81
N PRO A 260 25.59 -3.75 0.20
CA PRO A 260 25.64 -4.39 1.51
C PRO A 260 24.27 -4.31 2.18
N LYS A 261 23.70 -5.47 2.51
CA LYS A 261 22.41 -5.55 3.21
C LYS A 261 22.46 -4.74 4.51
N LEU A 262 21.45 -3.89 4.74
CA LEU A 262 21.27 -3.15 5.97
C LEU A 262 20.28 -3.86 6.91
N ASP A 263 19.00 -3.91 6.55
CA ASP A 263 17.97 -4.47 7.43
C ASP A 263 16.75 -4.96 6.60
N LYS A 264 15.76 -5.56 7.30
CA LYS A 264 14.43 -5.83 6.78
C LYS A 264 13.52 -4.63 6.94
N VAL A 265 12.94 -4.18 5.83
CA VAL A 265 11.98 -3.08 5.81
C VAL A 265 10.53 -3.57 5.92
N LEU A 266 10.23 -4.76 5.41
CA LEU A 266 8.89 -5.36 5.45
C LEU A 266 8.99 -6.83 5.83
N ALA A 267 8.09 -7.32 6.68
CA ALA A 267 7.89 -8.73 6.96
C ALA A 267 6.46 -8.94 7.43
N GLN A 268 6.01 -10.20 7.47
CA GLN A 268 4.68 -10.54 7.99
C GLN A 268 4.41 -9.90 9.35
N ASP A 269 3.17 -9.52 9.57
CA ASP A 269 2.62 -9.19 10.88
C ASP A 269 1.57 -10.24 11.25
N PRO A 270 1.81 -11.13 12.24
CA PRO A 270 0.89 -12.21 12.59
C PRO A 270 -0.46 -11.72 13.12
N ALA A 271 -0.62 -10.43 13.39
CA ALA A 271 -1.92 -9.85 13.73
C ALA A 271 -2.65 -9.25 12.51
N VAL A 272 -1.98 -9.09 11.35
CA VAL A 272 -2.53 -8.35 10.21
C VAL A 272 -2.50 -9.15 8.92
N ALA A 273 -1.33 -9.68 8.53
CA ALA A 273 -1.17 -10.39 7.27
C ALA A 273 0.11 -11.24 7.27
N LYS A 274 0.18 -12.22 6.37
CA LYS A 274 1.33 -13.11 6.18
C LYS A 274 1.85 -13.06 4.74
N GLY A 275 3.09 -13.55 4.52
CA GLY A 275 3.69 -13.68 3.20
C GLY A 275 3.80 -12.35 2.48
N SER A 276 4.27 -11.32 3.17
CA SER A 276 4.34 -9.94 2.67
C SER A 276 5.68 -9.69 2.01
N GLY A 277 5.67 -9.36 0.74
CA GLY A 277 6.90 -9.15 -0.02
C GLY A 277 6.64 -8.61 -1.43
N HIS A 278 7.66 -8.66 -2.26
CA HIS A 278 7.73 -8.19 -3.63
C HIS A 278 7.10 -6.78 -3.74
N ASN A 279 7.91 -5.78 -3.54
CA ASN A 279 7.45 -4.41 -3.37
C ASN A 279 7.89 -3.48 -4.49
N ALA A 280 7.18 -2.37 -4.59
CA ALA A 280 7.60 -1.15 -5.24
C ALA A 280 7.43 0.06 -4.31
N VAL A 281 7.94 1.23 -4.69
CA VAL A 281 7.93 2.44 -3.86
C VAL A 281 7.30 3.60 -4.61
N ILE A 282 6.38 4.29 -3.96
CA ILE A 282 5.84 5.57 -4.43
C ILE A 282 6.48 6.69 -3.64
N ASN A 283 7.13 7.65 -4.32
CA ASN A 283 7.39 8.97 -3.78
C ASN A 283 6.30 9.93 -4.27
N VAL A 284 5.64 10.60 -3.36
CA VAL A 284 4.64 11.61 -3.72
C VAL A 284 5.37 12.81 -4.34
N PRO A 285 5.07 13.21 -5.59
CA PRO A 285 5.80 14.23 -6.32
C PRO A 285 5.96 15.54 -5.55
N GLY A 286 7.19 16.08 -5.52
CA GLY A 286 7.51 17.33 -4.86
C GLY A 286 7.60 17.26 -3.34
N THR A 287 7.59 16.07 -2.74
CA THR A 287 7.64 15.87 -1.29
C THR A 287 8.62 14.76 -0.91
N ASP A 288 8.91 14.63 0.40
CA ASP A 288 9.61 13.46 0.97
C ASP A 288 8.60 12.49 1.65
N ILE A 289 7.45 12.31 0.99
CA ILE A 289 6.43 11.37 1.43
C ILE A 289 6.54 10.11 0.58
N TRP A 290 6.69 8.96 1.26
CA TRP A 290 6.94 7.68 0.63
C TRP A 290 5.95 6.63 1.07
N TYR A 291 5.54 5.77 0.14
CA TYR A 291 4.76 4.58 0.40
C TYR A 291 5.47 3.37 -0.19
N ILE A 292 5.38 2.25 0.52
CA ILE A 292 5.70 0.93 -0.02
C ILE A 292 4.40 0.28 -0.49
N VAL A 293 4.38 -0.17 -1.73
CA VAL A 293 3.30 -0.98 -2.32
C VAL A 293 3.81 -2.40 -2.40
N TYR A 294 3.03 -3.37 -1.96
CA TYR A 294 3.48 -4.75 -1.85
C TYR A 294 2.31 -5.73 -1.92
N HIS A 295 2.57 -7.00 -2.06
CA HIS A 295 1.53 -8.00 -1.86
C HIS A 295 1.59 -8.63 -0.47
N ARG A 296 0.44 -9.10 0.02
CA ARG A 296 0.29 -9.85 1.25
C ARG A 296 -0.84 -10.86 1.14
N ARG A 297 -0.90 -11.84 2.03
CA ARG A 297 -2.03 -12.77 2.13
C ARG A 297 -2.80 -12.54 3.43
N PRO A 298 -4.15 -12.62 3.40
CA PRO A 298 -4.95 -12.66 4.61
C PRO A 298 -4.49 -13.77 5.56
N LEU A 299 -4.67 -13.58 6.86
CA LEU A 299 -4.21 -14.56 7.88
C LEU A 299 -4.88 -15.92 7.72
N ALA A 300 -6.19 -15.93 7.40
CA ALA A 300 -6.98 -17.15 7.24
C ALA A 300 -6.75 -17.85 5.89
N GLU A 301 -6.11 -17.18 4.92
CA GLU A 301 -5.96 -17.70 3.56
C GLU A 301 -4.88 -18.80 3.51
N THR A 302 -5.17 -19.89 2.82
CA THR A 302 -4.27 -21.04 2.69
C THR A 302 -3.69 -21.23 1.29
N ASP A 303 -4.33 -20.67 0.26
CA ASP A 303 -3.81 -20.69 -1.11
C ASP A 303 -2.67 -19.68 -1.27
N GLY A 304 -1.52 -20.13 -1.72
CA GLY A 304 -0.37 -19.28 -2.00
C GLY A 304 -0.64 -18.20 -3.08
N ASN A 305 -1.55 -18.47 -4.02
CA ASN A 305 -1.92 -17.53 -5.07
C ASN A 305 -2.95 -16.49 -4.62
N HIS A 306 -3.55 -16.63 -3.46
CA HIS A 306 -4.49 -15.62 -2.96
C HIS A 306 -3.77 -14.46 -2.27
N ARG A 307 -2.97 -13.72 -3.05
CA ARG A 307 -2.26 -12.53 -2.64
C ARG A 307 -3.08 -11.28 -2.97
N GLN A 308 -3.03 -10.28 -2.10
CA GLN A 308 -3.74 -9.01 -2.23
C GLN A 308 -2.74 -7.85 -2.18
N LEU A 309 -3.01 -6.80 -2.94
CA LEU A 309 -2.20 -5.58 -2.91
C LEU A 309 -2.49 -4.76 -1.66
N ALA A 310 -1.44 -4.25 -1.07
CA ALA A 310 -1.49 -3.33 0.05
C ALA A 310 -0.46 -2.22 -0.14
N TYR A 311 -0.68 -1.06 0.48
CA TYR A 311 0.32 -0.03 0.61
C TYR A 311 0.31 0.56 2.02
N ASP A 312 1.50 0.92 2.50
CA ASP A 312 1.68 1.56 3.80
C ASP A 312 2.74 2.66 3.72
N ARG A 313 2.70 3.59 4.69
CA ARG A 313 3.72 4.64 4.79
C ARG A 313 5.08 4.04 5.05
N MET A 314 6.07 4.50 4.29
CA MET A 314 7.48 4.21 4.48
C MET A 314 8.18 5.49 4.96
N TYR A 315 8.97 5.38 6.01
CA TYR A 315 9.68 6.50 6.62
C TYR A 315 11.19 6.33 6.47
N PHE A 316 11.90 7.45 6.53
CA PHE A 316 13.35 7.47 6.56
C PHE A 316 13.84 8.10 7.85
N SER A 317 14.84 7.49 8.46
CA SER A 317 15.59 8.10 9.56
C SER A 317 16.50 9.22 9.04
N PRO A 318 16.99 10.13 9.90
CA PRO A 318 17.89 11.21 9.48
C PRO A 318 19.17 10.74 8.78
N ASP A 319 19.64 9.53 9.06
CA ASP A 319 20.81 8.90 8.42
C ASP A 319 20.48 8.23 7.07
N GLY A 320 19.22 8.26 6.65
CA GLY A 320 18.73 7.64 5.41
C GLY A 320 18.36 6.16 5.55
N THR A 321 18.44 5.57 6.74
CA THR A 321 17.93 4.22 6.96
C THR A 321 16.41 4.17 6.94
N ILE A 322 15.84 3.01 6.63
CA ILE A 322 14.40 2.79 6.57
C ILE A 322 13.98 1.93 7.76
N PRO A 323 13.25 2.51 8.74
CA PRO A 323 12.64 1.73 9.80
C PRO A 323 11.64 0.72 9.24
N ARG A 324 11.45 -0.38 9.96
CA ARG A 324 10.47 -1.41 9.57
C ARG A 324 9.09 -0.81 9.39
N VAL A 325 8.47 -1.10 8.26
CA VAL A 325 7.11 -0.67 7.93
C VAL A 325 6.10 -1.33 8.86
N THR A 326 5.17 -0.54 9.38
CA THR A 326 4.03 -1.02 10.15
C THR A 326 2.85 -1.21 9.20
N MET A 327 2.34 -2.42 9.10
CA MET A 327 1.10 -2.70 8.38
C MET A 327 -0.07 -2.09 9.14
N ARG A 328 -0.75 -1.13 8.53
CA ARG A 328 -1.89 -0.47 9.15
C ARG A 328 -3.17 -1.26 8.95
N VAL A 329 -4.02 -1.22 9.97
CA VAL A 329 -5.39 -1.70 9.93
C VAL A 329 -6.28 -0.50 10.20
N GLN A 330 -6.80 0.10 9.14
CA GLN A 330 -7.61 1.31 9.21
C GLN A 330 -8.48 1.41 7.96
N ASP A 331 -9.66 2.03 8.10
CA ASP A 331 -10.58 2.26 7.01
C ASP A 331 -11.52 3.43 7.37
N ASP A 332 -11.49 4.50 6.58
CA ASP A 332 -12.41 5.63 6.68
C ASP A 332 -13.50 5.59 5.60
N PHE A 333 -13.51 4.51 4.80
CA PHE A 333 -14.51 4.27 3.75
C PHE A 333 -14.62 5.39 2.70
N ALA A 334 -13.64 6.30 2.63
CA ALA A 334 -13.64 7.41 1.69
C ALA A 334 -13.53 6.96 0.23
N ASP A 335 -12.96 5.77 -0.01
CA ASP A 335 -12.86 5.11 -1.32
C ASP A 335 -14.20 4.53 -1.82
N GLY A 336 -15.26 4.57 -1.00
CA GLY A 336 -16.59 4.09 -1.33
C GLY A 336 -16.76 2.57 -1.26
N ASN A 337 -15.80 1.84 -0.68
CA ASN A 337 -15.85 0.39 -0.55
C ASN A 337 -15.49 -0.08 0.87
N ALA A 338 -15.59 -1.39 1.12
CA ALA A 338 -15.20 -2.03 2.37
C ALA A 338 -14.43 -3.32 2.03
N LEU A 339 -13.38 -3.20 1.21
CA LEU A 339 -12.51 -4.31 0.87
C LEU A 339 -11.78 -4.81 2.13
N GLY A 340 -11.62 -6.12 2.23
CA GLY A 340 -11.02 -6.75 3.43
C GLY A 340 -12.00 -7.00 4.57
N TRP A 341 -13.22 -6.48 4.51
CA TRP A 341 -14.25 -6.73 5.50
C TRP A 341 -15.09 -7.97 5.16
N LYS A 342 -15.29 -8.84 6.13
CA LYS A 342 -16.15 -10.03 6.01
C LYS A 342 -17.39 -9.89 6.86
N THR A 343 -18.58 -9.99 6.24
CA THR A 343 -19.86 -9.77 6.91
C THR A 343 -20.51 -11.06 7.39
N TYR A 344 -21.20 -10.99 8.53
CA TYR A 344 -21.95 -12.07 9.15
C TYR A 344 -23.32 -11.54 9.58
N GLY A 345 -24.32 -11.65 8.71
CA GLY A 345 -25.66 -11.06 8.87
C GLY A 345 -25.67 -9.54 8.69
N GLY A 346 -26.87 -8.98 8.57
CA GLY A 346 -27.09 -7.57 8.21
C GLY A 346 -26.92 -7.31 6.72
N SER A 347 -27.38 -6.13 6.27
CA SER A 347 -27.16 -5.62 4.91
C SER A 347 -26.17 -4.47 4.99
N TRP A 348 -24.96 -4.74 4.60
CA TRP A 348 -23.85 -3.79 4.72
C TRP A 348 -23.58 -3.08 3.39
N SER A 349 -23.30 -1.79 3.45
CA SER A 349 -22.91 -0.98 2.29
C SER A 349 -22.09 0.23 2.75
N VAL A 350 -21.27 0.76 1.84
CA VAL A 350 -20.63 2.07 2.02
C VAL A 350 -21.48 3.11 1.32
N THR A 351 -21.82 4.17 2.00
CA THR A 351 -22.59 5.29 1.45
C THR A 351 -22.15 6.60 2.09
N GLY A 352 -21.78 7.57 1.26
CA GLY A 352 -21.27 8.86 1.71
C GLY A 352 -20.04 8.75 2.59
N GLY A 353 -19.10 7.84 2.24
CA GLY A 353 -17.87 7.61 3.00
C GLY A 353 -18.12 7.00 4.39
N ARG A 354 -19.16 6.17 4.56
CA ARG A 354 -19.44 5.50 5.83
C ARG A 354 -19.93 4.08 5.61
N TYR A 355 -19.47 3.17 6.43
CA TYR A 355 -19.93 1.79 6.44
C TYR A 355 -21.19 1.69 7.27
N GLN A 356 -22.27 1.23 6.68
CA GLN A 356 -23.59 1.22 7.31
C GLN A 356 -24.29 -0.12 7.19
N THR A 357 -25.16 -0.40 8.16
CA THR A 357 -26.05 -1.55 8.14
C THR A 357 -27.30 -1.30 8.93
N THR A 358 -28.35 -2.06 8.59
CA THR A 358 -29.55 -2.23 9.40
C THR A 358 -29.69 -3.70 9.76
N SER A 359 -29.92 -4.00 11.04
CA SER A 359 -30.07 -5.39 11.49
C SER A 359 -30.99 -5.49 12.70
N SER A 360 -32.05 -6.32 12.57
CA SER A 360 -32.92 -6.72 13.69
C SER A 360 -32.38 -7.89 14.50
N TYR A 361 -31.61 -8.79 13.87
CA TYR A 361 -31.11 -10.03 14.51
C TYR A 361 -29.61 -10.00 14.79
N GLY A 362 -28.98 -8.88 14.54
CA GLY A 362 -27.54 -8.69 14.68
C GLY A 362 -26.77 -8.95 13.40
N GLY A 363 -25.97 -7.95 13.04
CA GLY A 363 -24.99 -8.02 11.95
C GLY A 363 -23.62 -7.62 12.47
N LYS A 364 -22.60 -8.31 12.02
CA LYS A 364 -21.20 -7.93 12.28
C LYS A 364 -20.40 -7.97 11.01
N ALA A 365 -19.41 -7.10 10.94
CA ALA A 365 -18.39 -7.07 9.91
C ALA A 365 -17.02 -7.13 10.58
N LEU A 366 -16.14 -8.03 10.13
CA LEU A 366 -14.85 -8.31 10.75
C LEU A 366 -13.74 -8.10 9.73
N LEU A 367 -12.62 -7.56 10.19
CA LEU A 367 -11.33 -7.58 9.51
C LEU A 367 -10.62 -8.90 9.83
N ASP A 368 -9.86 -9.44 8.89
CA ASP A 368 -9.03 -10.64 9.12
C ASP A 368 -7.77 -10.26 9.90
N THR A 369 -7.95 -10.11 11.20
CA THR A 369 -6.92 -9.70 12.16
C THR A 369 -6.84 -10.68 13.34
N ASN A 370 -5.73 -10.61 14.10
CA ASN A 370 -5.51 -11.44 15.27
C ASN A 370 -4.72 -10.70 16.35
N PHE A 371 -5.30 -9.62 16.88
CA PHE A 371 -4.65 -8.81 17.90
C PHE A 371 -4.79 -9.39 19.31
N THR A 372 -3.71 -9.28 20.09
CA THR A 372 -3.68 -9.55 21.54
C THR A 372 -3.86 -8.26 22.32
N ASP A 373 -2.90 -7.36 22.23
CA ASP A 373 -2.91 -6.04 22.86
C ASP A 373 -3.06 -4.97 21.79
N PHE A 374 -4.09 -4.14 21.92
CA PHE A 374 -4.44 -3.19 20.87
C PHE A 374 -5.22 -1.99 21.42
N VAL A 375 -5.27 -0.96 20.58
CA VAL A 375 -6.25 0.13 20.63
C VAL A 375 -7.10 0.04 19.38
N GLN A 376 -8.43 -0.01 19.53
CA GLN A 376 -9.37 0.06 18.42
C GLN A 376 -10.21 1.32 18.56
N ASP A 377 -10.17 2.17 17.54
CA ASP A 377 -10.97 3.38 17.40
C ASP A 377 -12.03 3.21 16.33
N THR A 378 -13.17 3.88 16.49
CA THR A 378 -14.18 4.07 15.45
C THR A 378 -15.08 5.23 15.80
N THR A 379 -15.65 5.88 14.78
CA THR A 379 -16.79 6.78 14.92
C THR A 379 -18.06 5.98 14.65
N VAL A 380 -18.98 5.88 15.64
CA VAL A 380 -20.23 5.13 15.54
C VAL A 380 -21.43 6.07 15.71
N SER A 381 -22.51 5.83 14.93
CA SER A 381 -23.78 6.53 15.09
C SER A 381 -24.94 5.56 14.91
N ILE A 382 -25.93 5.62 15.82
CA ILE A 382 -27.23 4.93 15.67
C ILE A 382 -28.22 5.93 15.09
N SER A 383 -28.78 5.63 13.92
CA SER A 383 -29.77 6.49 13.27
C SER A 383 -31.21 6.15 13.69
N SER A 384 -31.49 4.88 13.96
CA SER A 384 -32.80 4.39 14.41
C SER A 384 -32.68 3.01 15.06
N GLY A 385 -33.74 2.54 15.72
CA GLY A 385 -33.81 1.26 16.38
C GLY A 385 -33.83 1.37 17.89
N ARG A 386 -33.80 0.20 18.58
CA ARG A 386 -33.89 0.08 20.03
C ARG A 386 -32.66 -0.61 20.66
N GLY A 387 -31.78 -1.13 19.81
CA GLY A 387 -30.63 -1.91 20.24
C GLY A 387 -29.33 -1.10 20.32
N ASP A 388 -28.26 -1.66 19.82
CA ASP A 388 -26.91 -1.15 20.02
C ASP A 388 -26.05 -1.20 18.74
N ALA A 389 -24.98 -0.40 18.75
CA ALA A 389 -23.94 -0.41 17.73
C ALA A 389 -22.56 -0.12 18.36
N GLY A 390 -21.51 -0.77 17.88
CA GLY A 390 -20.16 -0.60 18.40
C GLY A 390 -19.17 -1.57 17.78
N VAL A 391 -18.09 -1.85 18.51
CA VAL A 391 -16.96 -2.66 18.07
C VAL A 391 -16.98 -4.04 18.67
N THR A 392 -16.58 -5.03 17.87
CA THR A 392 -16.22 -6.38 18.33
C THR A 392 -14.72 -6.55 18.31
N PHE A 393 -14.18 -7.31 19.23
CA PHE A 393 -12.74 -7.53 19.33
C PHE A 393 -12.40 -8.88 19.93
N ARG A 394 -11.20 -9.37 19.61
CA ARG A 394 -10.75 -10.72 19.97
C ARG A 394 -11.77 -11.79 19.58
N VAL A 395 -12.33 -11.64 18.36
CA VAL A 395 -13.40 -12.50 17.85
C VAL A 395 -12.81 -13.76 17.24
N SER A 396 -13.41 -14.89 17.59
CA SER A 396 -13.21 -16.20 16.95
C SER A 396 -14.54 -16.88 16.69
N GLN A 397 -14.56 -17.84 15.74
CA GLN A 397 -15.75 -18.62 15.37
C GLN A 397 -16.99 -17.76 15.03
N PRO A 398 -16.87 -16.74 14.19
CA PRO A 398 -18.00 -15.89 13.86
C PRO A 398 -19.03 -16.61 12.99
N ALA A 399 -20.31 -16.41 13.33
CA ALA A 399 -21.46 -16.89 12.56
C ALA A 399 -22.55 -15.80 12.50
N VAL A 400 -23.59 -16.00 11.70
CA VAL A 400 -24.74 -15.11 11.62
C VAL A 400 -25.52 -15.10 12.93
N GLY A 401 -25.92 -13.91 13.42
CA GLY A 401 -26.59 -13.67 14.69
C GLY A 401 -25.78 -12.76 15.61
N ALA A 402 -26.46 -11.98 16.47
CA ALA A 402 -25.83 -10.96 17.29
C ALA A 402 -24.66 -11.50 18.11
N ASP A 403 -24.87 -12.56 18.86
CA ASP A 403 -23.91 -13.13 19.80
C ASP A 403 -23.29 -14.46 19.32
N SER A 404 -23.50 -14.80 18.04
CA SER A 404 -22.96 -16.02 17.40
C SER A 404 -21.48 -15.85 17.07
N TYR A 405 -20.64 -15.80 18.09
CA TYR A 405 -19.17 -15.78 18.04
C TYR A 405 -18.60 -16.01 19.44
N ARG A 406 -17.28 -16.09 19.54
CA ARG A 406 -16.53 -16.05 20.79
C ARG A 406 -15.65 -14.80 20.77
N GLY A 407 -15.80 -13.92 21.76
CA GLY A 407 -15.08 -12.64 21.81
C GLY A 407 -15.81 -11.61 22.65
N TYR A 408 -15.43 -10.35 22.48
CA TYR A 408 -16.00 -9.22 23.21
C TYR A 408 -16.75 -8.27 22.28
N TYR A 409 -17.64 -7.49 22.87
CA TYR A 409 -18.33 -6.37 22.26
C TYR A 409 -18.40 -5.21 23.21
N ALA A 410 -18.12 -3.99 22.71
CA ALA A 410 -18.36 -2.72 23.37
C ALA A 410 -19.07 -1.76 22.43
N GLY A 411 -20.09 -1.03 22.94
CA GLY A 411 -20.87 -0.14 22.09
C GLY A 411 -21.79 0.80 22.86
N VAL A 412 -22.46 1.65 22.09
CA VAL A 412 -23.53 2.55 22.55
C VAL A 412 -24.88 1.89 22.30
N HIS A 413 -25.82 2.08 23.23
CA HIS A 413 -27.18 1.50 23.17
C HIS A 413 -28.20 2.61 23.13
N ALA A 414 -29.23 2.50 22.27
CA ALA A 414 -30.27 3.49 22.05
C ALA A 414 -31.04 3.86 23.34
N SER A 415 -31.07 2.98 24.36
CA SER A 415 -31.68 3.28 25.66
C SER A 415 -30.84 4.21 26.56
N GLY A 416 -29.73 4.76 26.07
CA GLY A 416 -28.90 5.71 26.82
C GLY A 416 -27.85 5.04 27.72
N ARG A 417 -27.01 4.19 27.20
CA ARG A 417 -25.91 3.57 27.93
C ARG A 417 -24.73 3.14 27.04
N VAL A 418 -23.57 2.97 27.65
CA VAL A 418 -22.43 2.25 27.08
C VAL A 418 -22.42 0.84 27.63
N LEU A 419 -22.17 -0.14 26.78
CA LEU A 419 -22.16 -1.55 27.12
C LEU A 419 -20.76 -2.14 26.89
N LEU A 420 -20.38 -3.08 27.74
CA LEU A 420 -19.29 -4.03 27.50
C LEU A 420 -19.75 -5.41 27.93
N GLY A 421 -19.51 -6.41 27.11
CA GLY A 421 -19.75 -7.79 27.44
C GLY A 421 -19.01 -8.76 26.53
N ARG A 422 -19.21 -10.03 26.77
CA ARG A 422 -18.63 -11.11 25.97
C ARG A 422 -19.72 -11.98 25.37
N ALA A 423 -19.41 -12.56 24.24
CA ALA A 423 -20.23 -13.56 23.58
C ALA A 423 -19.54 -14.95 23.61
N ALA A 424 -20.32 -16.00 23.84
CA ALA A 424 -19.95 -17.39 23.70
C ALA A 424 -21.13 -18.16 23.08
N ASN A 425 -21.60 -17.70 21.90
CA ASN A 425 -22.88 -18.02 21.28
C ASN A 425 -24.09 -17.58 22.14
N SER A 426 -23.87 -16.76 23.15
CA SER A 426 -24.84 -16.13 24.03
C SER A 426 -24.18 -14.93 24.69
N TRP A 427 -25.00 -13.91 25.02
CA TRP A 427 -24.51 -12.68 25.64
C TRP A 427 -24.27 -12.84 27.15
N THR A 428 -23.12 -12.36 27.61
CA THR A 428 -22.79 -12.20 29.03
C THR A 428 -22.38 -10.73 29.26
N PRO A 429 -23.18 -9.92 29.96
CA PRO A 429 -22.80 -8.56 30.28
C PRO A 429 -21.63 -8.55 31.29
N LEU A 430 -20.66 -7.67 31.06
CA LEU A 430 -19.54 -7.42 31.98
C LEU A 430 -19.70 -6.09 32.69
N ALA A 431 -20.11 -5.05 31.97
CA ALA A 431 -20.38 -3.73 32.54
C ALA A 431 -21.38 -2.93 31.69
N SER A 432 -22.09 -2.01 32.33
CA SER A 432 -22.94 -1.04 31.65
C SER A 432 -22.98 0.26 32.46
N VAL A 433 -22.82 1.42 31.78
CA VAL A 433 -22.86 2.73 32.40
C VAL A 433 -23.87 3.64 31.67
N PRO A 434 -24.63 4.47 32.39
CA PRO A 434 -25.52 5.46 31.76
C PRO A 434 -24.74 6.48 30.94
N MET A 435 -25.28 6.84 29.77
CA MET A 435 -24.80 7.92 28.93
C MET A 435 -25.94 8.39 28.02
N THR A 436 -26.07 9.69 27.80
CA THR A 436 -27.03 10.18 26.82
C THR A 436 -26.61 9.72 25.42
N VAL A 437 -27.49 8.99 24.74
CA VAL A 437 -27.33 8.55 23.36
C VAL A 437 -28.44 9.16 22.52
N THR A 438 -28.07 10.05 21.59
CA THR A 438 -29.02 10.75 20.72
C THR A 438 -28.94 10.15 19.31
N PRO A 439 -30.05 9.75 18.70
CA PRO A 439 -30.04 9.24 17.34
C PRO A 439 -29.41 10.23 16.36
N GLY A 440 -28.58 9.72 15.44
CA GLY A 440 -27.84 10.50 14.45
C GLY A 440 -26.57 11.17 14.97
N THR A 441 -26.35 11.22 16.29
CA THR A 441 -25.10 11.74 16.85
C THR A 441 -23.94 10.78 16.61
N ARG A 442 -22.81 11.30 16.19
CA ARG A 442 -21.56 10.55 16.01
C ARG A 442 -20.79 10.51 17.32
N TYR A 443 -20.45 9.32 17.77
CA TYR A 443 -19.68 9.08 18.98
C TYR A 443 -18.33 8.45 18.61
N HIS A 444 -17.24 9.07 19.03
CA HIS A 444 -15.94 8.43 19.01
C HIS A 444 -15.92 7.36 20.11
N LEU A 445 -15.75 6.12 19.72
CA LEU A 445 -15.67 4.94 20.57
C LEU A 445 -14.26 4.37 20.46
N ARG A 446 -13.59 4.21 21.61
CA ARG A 446 -12.29 3.54 21.71
C ARG A 446 -12.36 2.37 22.68
N VAL A 447 -11.72 1.28 22.27
CA VAL A 447 -11.41 0.14 23.15
C VAL A 447 -9.91 0.00 23.25
N GLU A 448 -9.38 -0.04 24.47
CA GLU A 448 -8.03 -0.45 24.78
C GLU A 448 -8.05 -1.81 25.45
N ALA A 449 -7.32 -2.78 24.89
CA ALA A 449 -7.14 -4.10 25.48
C ALA A 449 -5.64 -4.35 25.69
N ALA A 450 -5.27 -4.75 26.93
CA ALA A 450 -3.91 -5.12 27.28
C ALA A 450 -3.93 -6.26 28.29
N GLY A 451 -3.46 -7.45 27.88
CA GLY A 451 -3.68 -8.67 28.61
C GLY A 451 -5.17 -8.82 28.95
N PRO A 452 -5.55 -9.08 30.21
CA PRO A 452 -6.95 -9.19 30.63
C PRO A 452 -7.65 -7.83 30.85
N SER A 453 -6.94 -6.72 30.81
CA SER A 453 -7.51 -5.38 31.05
C SER A 453 -8.23 -4.89 29.80
N ILE A 454 -9.48 -4.45 29.94
CA ILE A 454 -10.30 -3.89 28.88
C ILE A 454 -10.84 -2.55 29.35
N LYS A 455 -10.59 -1.49 28.58
CA LYS A 455 -11.09 -0.14 28.84
C LYS A 455 -11.91 0.34 27.64
N VAL A 456 -13.06 0.98 27.92
CA VAL A 456 -13.95 1.53 26.89
C VAL A 456 -14.11 3.02 27.13
N TYR A 457 -13.85 3.82 26.09
CA TYR A 457 -14.00 5.26 26.08
C TYR A 457 -15.07 5.65 25.07
N VAL A 458 -15.88 6.65 25.38
CA VAL A 458 -16.85 7.23 24.47
C VAL A 458 -16.88 8.74 24.65
N GLY A 459 -16.56 9.48 23.58
CA GLY A 459 -16.47 10.94 23.54
C GLY A 459 -15.23 11.49 24.24
N ASP A 460 -15.09 11.29 25.53
CA ASP A 460 -13.86 11.62 26.28
C ASP A 460 -12.86 10.47 26.19
N MET A 461 -11.71 10.72 25.59
CA MET A 461 -10.63 9.73 25.41
C MET A 461 -9.62 9.73 26.55
N SER A 462 -9.76 10.60 27.54
CA SER A 462 -8.86 10.69 28.70
C SER A 462 -9.30 9.76 29.84
N THR A 463 -10.61 9.59 30.03
CA THR A 463 -11.21 8.82 31.12
C THR A 463 -12.10 7.72 30.60
N PRO A 464 -11.78 6.43 30.88
CA PRO A 464 -12.61 5.34 30.40
C PRO A 464 -13.97 5.36 31.11
N LYS A 465 -15.04 5.16 30.35
CA LYS A 465 -16.37 4.97 30.89
C LYS A 465 -16.53 3.60 31.55
N ILE A 466 -15.82 2.60 31.04
CA ILE A 466 -15.81 1.25 31.59
C ILE A 466 -14.36 0.79 31.69
N SER A 467 -14.01 0.13 32.80
CA SER A 467 -12.74 -0.54 33.00
C SER A 467 -13.01 -1.87 33.70
N VAL A 468 -12.68 -2.99 33.05
CA VAL A 468 -12.87 -4.35 33.60
C VAL A 468 -11.63 -5.19 33.38
N THR A 469 -11.54 -6.31 34.10
CA THR A 469 -10.54 -7.35 33.92
C THR A 469 -11.27 -8.65 33.56
N ASP A 470 -11.04 -9.16 32.36
CA ASP A 470 -11.58 -10.46 31.91
C ASP A 470 -10.53 -11.17 31.02
N PRO A 471 -10.03 -12.34 31.42
CA PRO A 471 -9.00 -13.09 30.68
C PRO A 471 -9.57 -14.09 29.67
N THR A 472 -10.88 -14.12 29.41
CA THR A 472 -11.56 -15.24 28.71
C THR A 472 -11.08 -15.38 27.27
N TYR A 473 -10.91 -14.27 26.54
CA TYR A 473 -10.45 -14.29 25.15
C TYR A 473 -9.19 -13.43 25.02
N PRO A 474 -8.01 -14.04 24.80
CA PRO A 474 -6.76 -13.30 24.77
C PRO A 474 -6.46 -12.66 23.42
N THR A 475 -7.00 -13.19 22.32
CA THR A 475 -6.67 -12.76 20.95
C THR A 475 -7.82 -13.04 19.98
N GLY A 476 -7.79 -12.46 18.81
CA GLY A 476 -8.74 -12.68 17.74
C GLY A 476 -8.97 -11.47 16.85
N ALA A 477 -9.98 -11.61 15.97
CA ALA A 477 -10.34 -10.60 14.97
C ALA A 477 -11.01 -9.37 15.61
N ASN A 478 -10.86 -8.23 14.90
CA ASN A 478 -11.49 -6.97 15.24
C ASN A 478 -12.55 -6.60 14.19
N GLY A 479 -13.57 -5.84 14.59
CA GLY A 479 -14.60 -5.40 13.67
C GLY A 479 -15.68 -4.55 14.34
N VAL A 480 -16.84 -4.50 13.68
CA VAL A 480 -18.01 -3.72 14.12
C VAL A 480 -19.26 -4.61 14.19
N ARG A 481 -20.23 -4.24 15.03
CA ARG A 481 -21.47 -4.98 15.23
C ARG A 481 -22.64 -4.03 15.45
N VAL A 482 -23.81 -4.46 14.95
CA VAL A 482 -25.10 -3.80 15.17
C VAL A 482 -26.15 -4.84 15.60
N TYR A 483 -27.01 -4.49 16.52
CA TYR A 483 -28.16 -5.30 16.93
C TYR A 483 -29.40 -4.41 17.08
N ASP A 484 -30.55 -4.84 16.53
CA ASP A 484 -31.87 -4.17 16.56
C ASP A 484 -31.79 -2.65 16.30
N SER A 485 -30.96 -2.25 15.36
CA SER A 485 -30.69 -0.84 15.02
C SER A 485 -30.22 -0.66 13.59
N ALA A 486 -30.32 0.56 13.08
CA ALA A 486 -29.60 1.05 11.93
C ALA A 486 -28.44 1.93 12.42
N ALA A 487 -27.24 1.64 11.94
CA ALA A 487 -26.04 2.34 12.39
C ALA A 487 -25.04 2.58 11.26
N THR A 488 -24.19 3.57 11.48
CA THR A 488 -23.03 3.89 10.61
C THR A 488 -21.76 3.85 11.41
N PHE A 489 -20.66 3.45 10.71
CA PHE A 489 -19.30 3.41 11.20
C PHE A 489 -18.39 4.19 10.27
N ASP A 490 -17.37 4.80 10.87
CA ASP A 490 -16.39 5.62 10.18
C ASP A 490 -15.08 5.63 10.96
N ASP A 491 -13.96 6.02 10.35
CA ASP A 491 -12.66 6.17 11.00
C ASP A 491 -12.24 4.92 11.81
N VAL A 492 -12.45 3.73 11.26
CA VAL A 492 -12.05 2.50 11.95
C VAL A 492 -10.53 2.36 11.89
N ALA A 493 -9.91 2.18 13.05
CA ALA A 493 -8.48 1.94 13.15
C ALA A 493 -8.18 0.91 14.26
N VAL A 494 -7.24 0.01 14.01
CA VAL A 494 -6.73 -0.92 15.03
C VAL A 494 -5.21 -0.86 15.01
N ALA A 495 -4.62 -0.55 16.15
CA ALA A 495 -3.18 -0.46 16.31
C ALA A 495 -2.71 -1.31 17.50
N ARG A 496 -1.48 -1.83 17.43
CA ARG A 496 -0.83 -2.45 18.59
C ARG A 496 -0.67 -1.41 19.70
N ARG A 497 -0.82 -1.88 20.93
CA ARG A 497 -0.58 -1.09 22.12
C ARG A 497 0.88 -1.21 22.58
#